data_6c8a85eecdf1f7502324566523493449
#
_entry.id   6c8a85eecdf1f7502324566523493449
#
_cell.length_a   1.000
_cell.length_b   1.000
_cell.length_c   1.000
_cell.angle_alpha   90.00
_cell.angle_beta   90.00
_cell.angle_gamma   90.00
#
_symmetry.space_group_name_H-M   'P 1'
#
loop_
_entity.id
_entity.type
_entity.pdbx_description
1 polymer ?
#
loop_
_entity_poly.entity_id
_entity_poly.type
_entity_poly.pdbx_seq_one_letter_code
_entity_poly.pdbx_strand_id
1 'polypeptide(L)'
;HALYISENSVMGEYVRYPYKMDSLKLFFSMTKTFSGLAIGIAWDLGLLHMDDPIIGFFPEECPGTPDENLSRITVQHLLTMSCGIHENTYSDLFVQDNWVKAFLKQSFPHEPGTFYWYSSHCSHMLSAIITKVSGLSLEQFLNRYLFYPMEIYEAQWELSPEKLTAGGMGLSLYPMSLVKIAQLLLKEGSYNGSQLISKEYLKMAV
;
A
#
# COMPACT_ATOMS: atom_id res chain seq x y z
N HIS A 1 -22.15 1.77 -2.79
CA HIS A 1 -22.17 0.50 -3.50
C HIS A 1 -22.05 -0.63 -2.51
N ALA A 2 -22.72 -1.77 -2.81
CA ALA A 2 -22.51 -3.02 -2.12
C ALA A 2 -22.47 -4.14 -3.18
N LEU A 3 -21.50 -5.01 -3.05
CA LEU A 3 -21.30 -6.17 -3.93
C LEU A 3 -21.17 -7.40 -3.04
N TYR A 4 -21.96 -8.41 -3.34
CA TYR A 4 -21.83 -9.73 -2.74
C TYR A 4 -21.20 -10.66 -3.76
N ILE A 5 -20.04 -11.20 -3.42
CA ILE A 5 -19.21 -11.98 -4.33
C ILE A 5 -18.89 -13.38 -3.77
N SER A 6 -18.68 -14.31 -4.68
CA SER A 6 -18.04 -15.59 -4.41
C SER A 6 -16.74 -15.67 -5.20
N GLU A 7 -16.00 -16.75 -5.04
CA GLU A 7 -14.75 -16.98 -5.79
C GLU A 7 -14.91 -16.88 -7.32
N ASN A 8 -16.08 -17.18 -7.84
CA ASN A 8 -16.31 -17.31 -9.28
C ASN A 8 -17.36 -16.34 -9.86
N SER A 9 -18.13 -15.67 -9.01
CA SER A 9 -19.24 -14.85 -9.51
C SER A 9 -19.62 -13.69 -8.59
N VAL A 10 -20.24 -12.66 -9.17
CA VAL A 10 -20.97 -11.64 -8.42
C VAL A 10 -22.38 -12.19 -8.16
N MET A 11 -22.72 -12.39 -6.90
CA MET A 11 -23.99 -12.97 -6.45
C MET A 11 -25.07 -11.92 -6.24
N GLY A 12 -24.67 -10.69 -5.98
CA GLY A 12 -25.59 -9.57 -5.80
C GLY A 12 -24.89 -8.23 -5.93
N GLU A 13 -25.64 -7.26 -6.43
CA GLU A 13 -25.17 -5.90 -6.67
C GLU A 13 -26.22 -4.90 -6.17
N TYR A 14 -25.77 -3.85 -5.50
CA TYR A 14 -26.57 -2.70 -5.12
C TYR A 14 -25.80 -1.41 -5.38
N VAL A 15 -26.41 -0.51 -6.14
CA VAL A 15 -25.86 0.83 -6.44
C VAL A 15 -26.87 1.89 -6.03
N ARG A 16 -26.50 2.73 -5.08
CA ARG A 16 -27.33 3.85 -4.62
C ARG A 16 -27.23 5.00 -5.62
N TYR A 17 -28.39 5.51 -6.07
CA TYR A 17 -28.44 6.76 -6.85
C TYR A 17 -27.74 7.92 -6.10
N PRO A 18 -26.95 8.82 -6.75
CA PRO A 18 -26.73 8.94 -8.21
C PRO A 18 -25.51 8.16 -8.75
N TYR A 19 -24.93 7.25 -7.97
CA TYR A 19 -23.70 6.54 -8.36
C TYR A 19 -24.01 5.49 -9.46
N LYS A 20 -22.96 5.13 -10.22
CA LYS A 20 -23.02 4.12 -11.28
C LYS A 20 -21.84 3.14 -11.11
N MET A 21 -22.02 1.89 -11.57
CA MET A 21 -20.96 0.88 -11.53
C MET A 21 -19.83 1.15 -12.53
N ASP A 22 -20.15 1.79 -13.63
CA ASP A 22 -19.26 2.13 -14.73
C ASP A 22 -18.55 3.49 -14.55
N SER A 23 -18.39 3.96 -13.33
CA SER A 23 -17.64 5.18 -13.02
C SER A 23 -16.52 4.91 -12.01
N LEU A 24 -15.37 5.54 -12.24
CA LEU A 24 -14.26 5.50 -11.31
C LEU A 24 -14.69 6.00 -9.94
N LYS A 25 -14.21 5.32 -8.91
CA LYS A 25 -14.43 5.67 -7.50
C LYS A 25 -13.10 5.86 -6.81
N LEU A 26 -12.97 6.95 -6.09
CA LEU A 26 -11.85 7.17 -5.18
C LEU A 26 -12.07 6.28 -3.95
N PHE A 27 -11.12 5.40 -3.69
CA PHE A 27 -11.21 4.40 -2.62
C PHE A 27 -10.55 4.81 -1.31
N PHE A 28 -10.04 6.05 -1.22
CA PHE A 28 -9.43 6.56 0.01
C PHE A 28 -8.47 5.52 0.64
N SER A 29 -8.68 5.19 1.91
CA SER A 29 -7.80 4.28 2.66
C SER A 29 -7.78 2.82 2.18
N MET A 30 -8.71 2.38 1.34
CA MET A 30 -8.58 1.08 0.67
C MET A 30 -7.34 1.02 -0.23
N THR A 31 -6.80 2.16 -0.66
CA THR A 31 -5.49 2.27 -1.33
C THR A 31 -4.38 1.52 -0.58
N LYS A 32 -4.42 1.50 0.75
CA LYS A 32 -3.42 0.83 1.60
C LYS A 32 -3.32 -0.67 1.35
N THR A 33 -4.44 -1.32 1.02
CA THR A 33 -4.45 -2.72 0.60
C THR A 33 -3.53 -2.94 -0.59
N PHE A 34 -3.59 -2.05 -1.58
CA PHE A 34 -2.76 -2.16 -2.78
C PHE A 34 -1.28 -1.89 -2.51
N SER A 35 -0.96 -0.98 -1.59
CA SER A 35 0.43 -0.81 -1.12
C SER A 35 0.94 -2.07 -0.42
N GLY A 36 0.11 -2.71 0.40
CA GLY A 36 0.43 -4.00 1.03
C GLY A 36 0.64 -5.11 -0.01
N LEU A 37 -0.26 -5.23 -1.00
CA LEU A 37 -0.13 -6.22 -2.08
C LEU A 37 1.15 -5.98 -2.91
N ALA A 38 1.52 -4.73 -3.16
CA ALA A 38 2.77 -4.41 -3.86
C ALA A 38 4.01 -4.87 -3.06
N ILE A 39 4.02 -4.68 -1.74
CA ILE A 39 5.08 -5.20 -0.88
C ILE A 39 5.13 -6.73 -0.94
N GLY A 40 3.99 -7.40 -0.93
CA GLY A 40 3.95 -8.86 -1.07
C GLY A 40 4.55 -9.34 -2.38
N ILE A 41 4.20 -8.69 -3.49
CA ILE A 41 4.78 -9.00 -4.80
C ILE A 41 6.30 -8.71 -4.82
N ALA A 42 6.74 -7.60 -4.24
CA ALA A 42 8.16 -7.26 -4.16
C ALA A 42 8.94 -8.26 -3.30
N TRP A 43 8.34 -8.75 -2.22
CA TRP A 43 8.89 -9.83 -1.38
C TRP A 43 8.99 -11.14 -2.16
N ASP A 44 7.96 -11.55 -2.89
CA ASP A 44 7.95 -12.74 -3.76
C ASP A 44 9.03 -12.66 -4.85
N LEU A 45 9.32 -11.46 -5.35
CA LEU A 45 10.39 -11.20 -6.32
C LEU A 45 11.80 -11.11 -5.70
N GLY A 46 11.92 -11.21 -4.37
CA GLY A 46 13.20 -11.09 -3.66
C GLY A 46 13.81 -9.69 -3.69
N LEU A 47 12.99 -8.64 -3.89
CA LEU A 47 13.44 -7.25 -3.95
C LEU A 47 13.63 -6.63 -2.57
N LEU A 48 13.00 -7.19 -1.55
CA LEU A 48 13.07 -6.75 -0.15
C LEU A 48 12.74 -7.89 0.80
N HIS A 49 13.09 -7.72 2.08
CA HIS A 49 12.67 -8.59 3.19
C HIS A 49 11.81 -7.81 4.20
N MET A 50 10.98 -8.53 4.97
CA MET A 50 10.06 -7.90 5.94
C MET A 50 10.81 -7.23 7.10
N ASP A 51 11.97 -7.73 7.45
CA ASP A 51 12.85 -7.24 8.52
C ASP A 51 13.92 -6.25 8.03
N ASP A 52 13.91 -5.86 6.75
CA ASP A 52 14.79 -4.82 6.24
C ASP A 52 14.53 -3.49 6.96
N PRO A 53 15.57 -2.85 7.57
CA PRO A 53 15.43 -1.54 8.16
C PRO A 53 15.09 -0.48 7.11
N ILE A 54 14.05 0.31 7.37
CA ILE A 54 13.57 1.29 6.39
C ILE A 54 14.59 2.37 6.04
N ILE A 55 15.46 2.75 6.98
CA ILE A 55 16.50 3.77 6.75
C ILE A 55 17.48 3.35 5.64
N GLY A 56 17.66 2.05 5.41
CA GLY A 56 18.50 1.53 4.34
C GLY A 56 18.02 1.88 2.93
N PHE A 57 16.73 2.11 2.76
CA PHE A 57 16.16 2.54 1.47
C PHE A 57 16.27 4.05 1.21
N PHE A 58 16.54 4.85 2.26
CA PHE A 58 16.51 6.32 2.20
C PHE A 58 17.76 6.97 2.79
N PRO A 59 18.98 6.60 2.36
CA PRO A 59 20.21 7.13 2.95
C PRO A 59 20.37 8.65 2.79
N GLU A 60 19.78 9.23 1.73
CA GLU A 60 19.86 10.66 1.45
C GLU A 60 18.79 11.48 2.20
N GLU A 61 17.65 10.86 2.49
CA GLU A 61 16.52 11.47 3.17
C GLU A 61 16.58 11.33 4.70
N CYS A 62 17.34 10.34 5.19
CA CYS A 62 17.48 10.06 6.61
C CYS A 62 18.26 11.19 7.30
N PRO A 63 17.87 11.64 8.50
CA PRO A 63 18.67 12.58 9.30
C PRO A 63 20.04 11.98 9.63
N GLY A 64 21.07 12.84 9.70
CA GLY A 64 22.47 12.42 9.92
C GLY A 64 22.71 11.59 11.19
N THR A 65 21.85 11.77 12.21
CA THR A 65 21.79 10.90 13.39
C THR A 65 20.34 10.49 13.58
N PRO A 66 19.94 9.30 13.09
CA PRO A 66 18.58 8.81 13.26
C PRO A 66 18.30 8.54 14.75
N ASP A 67 17.05 8.75 15.14
CA ASP A 67 16.51 8.28 16.41
C ASP A 67 16.73 6.76 16.56
N GLU A 68 16.96 6.28 17.79
CA GLU A 68 17.21 4.85 18.04
C GLU A 68 16.06 3.98 17.53
N ASN A 69 14.81 4.38 17.80
CA ASN A 69 13.64 3.66 17.32
C ASN A 69 13.52 3.73 15.81
N LEU A 70 13.76 4.89 15.18
CA LEU A 70 13.76 5.03 13.72
C LEU A 70 14.72 4.02 13.06
N SER A 71 15.93 3.83 13.63
CA SER A 71 16.91 2.90 13.08
C SER A 71 16.48 1.43 13.13
N ARG A 72 15.48 1.10 13.95
CA ARG A 72 14.93 -0.26 14.16
C ARG A 72 13.61 -0.51 13.42
N ILE A 73 13.03 0.53 12.80
CA ILE A 73 11.78 0.36 12.03
C ILE A 73 12.07 -0.46 10.78
N THR A 74 11.26 -1.49 10.57
CA THR A 74 11.35 -2.39 9.41
C THR A 74 10.14 -2.24 8.48
N VAL A 75 10.20 -2.87 7.31
CA VAL A 75 9.06 -2.97 6.37
C VAL A 75 7.83 -3.56 7.07
N GLN A 76 8.01 -4.59 7.90
CA GLN A 76 6.93 -5.21 8.67
C GLN A 76 6.26 -4.20 9.62
N HIS A 77 7.01 -3.35 10.30
CA HIS A 77 6.47 -2.35 11.20
C HIS A 77 5.61 -1.30 10.45
N LEU A 78 5.97 -0.97 9.20
CA LEU A 78 5.13 -0.11 8.36
C LEU A 78 3.83 -0.81 7.94
N LEU A 79 3.90 -2.09 7.52
CA LEU A 79 2.73 -2.88 7.12
C LEU A 79 1.73 -3.05 8.27
N THR A 80 2.23 -3.29 9.47
CA THR A 80 1.40 -3.49 10.68
C THR A 80 1.06 -2.18 11.38
N MET A 81 1.51 -1.04 10.85
CA MET A 81 1.32 0.30 11.47
C MET A 81 1.78 0.35 12.92
N SER A 82 2.88 -0.33 13.22
CA SER A 82 3.50 -0.42 14.55
C SER A 82 4.90 0.19 14.59
N CYS A 83 5.15 1.23 13.79
CA CYS A 83 6.46 1.88 13.70
C CYS A 83 6.82 2.75 14.93
N GLY A 84 5.92 2.87 15.92
CA GLY A 84 6.20 3.62 17.16
C GLY A 84 5.82 5.11 17.10
N ILE A 85 5.17 5.57 16.04
CA ILE A 85 4.57 6.92 15.95
C ILE A 85 3.35 6.99 16.87
N HIS A 86 3.24 8.09 17.62
CA HIS A 86 2.12 8.35 18.52
C HIS A 86 1.13 9.37 17.95
N GLU A 87 1.60 10.41 17.31
CA GLU A 87 0.76 11.46 16.72
C GLU A 87 1.02 11.55 15.22
N ASN A 88 -0.04 11.38 14.46
CA ASN A 88 0.03 11.42 13.02
C ASN A 88 -1.32 11.84 12.48
N THR A 89 -1.50 13.12 12.29
CA THR A 89 -2.70 13.64 11.66
C THR A 89 -2.51 13.68 10.14
N TYR A 90 -3.59 13.46 9.43
CA TYR A 90 -3.62 13.58 7.97
C TYR A 90 -3.17 14.97 7.49
N SER A 91 -3.51 16.02 8.28
CA SER A 91 -3.12 17.40 7.99
C SER A 91 -1.61 17.60 7.98
N ASP A 92 -0.87 16.90 8.83
CA ASP A 92 0.58 17.06 8.94
C ASP A 92 1.30 16.53 7.69
N LEU A 93 0.76 15.52 7.06
CA LEU A 93 1.26 15.02 5.78
C LEU A 93 1.05 16.02 4.64
N PHE A 94 -0.15 16.57 4.54
CA PHE A 94 -0.52 17.44 3.41
C PHE A 94 0.20 18.78 3.37
N VAL A 95 0.71 19.27 4.50
CA VAL A 95 1.42 20.56 4.56
C VAL A 95 2.92 20.42 4.26
N GLN A 96 3.44 19.21 4.06
CA GLN A 96 4.85 18.96 3.78
C GLN A 96 5.11 18.85 2.28
N ASP A 97 6.23 19.41 1.83
CA ASP A 97 6.67 19.33 0.43
C ASP A 97 7.28 17.95 0.07
N ASN A 98 7.68 17.18 1.06
CA ASN A 98 8.26 15.86 0.90
C ASN A 98 7.82 14.95 2.07
N TRP A 99 6.93 14.03 1.78
CA TRP A 99 6.30 13.18 2.79
C TRP A 99 7.26 12.12 3.35
N VAL A 100 8.19 11.63 2.53
CA VAL A 100 9.23 10.70 2.99
C VAL A 100 10.15 11.35 4.01
N LYS A 101 10.67 12.55 3.70
CA LYS A 101 11.51 13.30 4.64
C LYS A 101 10.75 13.70 5.90
N ALA A 102 9.48 14.06 5.76
CA ALA A 102 8.61 14.39 6.89
C ALA A 102 8.44 13.19 7.84
N PHE A 103 8.23 11.99 7.28
CA PHE A 103 8.14 10.77 8.08
C PHE A 103 9.45 10.49 8.83
N LEU A 104 10.58 10.51 8.14
CA LEU A 104 11.89 10.18 8.72
C LEU A 104 12.38 11.19 9.78
N LYS A 105 11.81 12.39 9.81
CA LYS A 105 12.12 13.44 10.81
C LYS A 105 11.21 13.40 12.03
N GLN A 106 10.20 12.54 12.04
CA GLN A 106 9.27 12.45 13.18
C GLN A 106 9.95 11.82 14.40
N SER A 107 9.35 12.06 15.56
CA SER A 107 9.72 11.35 16.78
C SER A 107 9.02 9.99 16.83
N PHE A 108 9.71 8.97 17.27
CA PHE A 108 9.20 7.62 17.46
C PHE A 108 9.28 7.24 18.95
N PRO A 109 8.35 7.72 19.80
CA PRO A 109 8.42 7.56 21.25
C PRO A 109 8.22 6.12 21.73
N HIS A 110 7.66 5.25 20.88
CA HIS A 110 7.43 3.85 21.22
C HIS A 110 8.41 2.94 20.47
N GLU A 111 8.81 1.86 21.11
CA GLU A 111 9.62 0.82 20.47
C GLU A 111 8.83 0.21 19.28
N PRO A 112 9.45 0.08 18.09
CA PRO A 112 8.80 -0.54 16.93
C PRO A 112 8.25 -1.94 17.25
N GLY A 113 7.04 -2.22 16.81
CA GLY A 113 6.34 -3.48 17.06
C GLY A 113 5.49 -3.49 18.34
N THR A 114 5.63 -2.51 19.25
CA THR A 114 4.94 -2.53 20.57
C THR A 114 3.68 -1.68 20.62
N PHE A 115 3.51 -0.73 19.69
CA PHE A 115 2.40 0.22 19.71
C PHE A 115 1.77 0.38 18.33
N TYR A 116 0.51 0.05 18.22
CA TYR A 116 -0.28 0.24 16.99
C TYR A 116 -0.86 1.64 16.92
N TRP A 117 -0.61 2.33 15.81
CA TRP A 117 -1.27 3.59 15.48
C TRP A 117 -1.58 3.67 14.00
N TYR A 118 -2.86 3.81 13.65
CA TYR A 118 -3.28 3.90 12.25
C TYR A 118 -2.62 5.08 11.55
N SER A 119 -1.83 4.82 10.50
CA SER A 119 -0.99 5.82 9.85
C SER A 119 -1.01 5.71 8.33
N SER A 120 -1.42 6.79 7.67
CA SER A 120 -1.28 6.91 6.21
C SER A 120 0.18 7.15 5.79
N HIS A 121 1.02 7.70 6.69
CA HIS A 121 2.44 7.85 6.45
C HIS A 121 3.14 6.51 6.29
N CYS A 122 2.83 5.51 7.16
CA CYS A 122 3.38 4.17 7.01
C CYS A 122 3.11 3.59 5.62
N SER A 123 1.87 3.73 5.13
CA SER A 123 1.51 3.23 3.81
C SER A 123 2.14 4.03 2.67
N HIS A 124 2.37 5.34 2.85
CA HIS A 124 3.12 6.13 1.88
C HIS A 124 4.60 5.70 1.82
N MET A 125 5.21 5.42 2.96
CA MET A 125 6.58 4.88 3.01
C MET A 125 6.69 3.54 2.27
N LEU A 126 5.67 2.66 2.33
CA LEU A 126 5.64 1.43 1.53
C LEU A 126 5.67 1.73 0.02
N SER A 127 4.92 2.74 -0.44
CA SER A 127 4.97 3.21 -1.83
C SER A 127 6.35 3.72 -2.23
N ALA A 128 6.99 4.50 -1.36
CA ALA A 128 8.34 5.01 -1.58
C ALA A 128 9.37 3.87 -1.64
N ILE A 129 9.26 2.86 -0.76
CA ILE A 129 10.12 1.66 -0.77
C ILE A 129 9.97 0.90 -2.10
N ILE A 130 8.74 0.67 -2.58
CA ILE A 130 8.53 0.03 -3.89
C ILE A 130 9.28 0.79 -4.98
N THR A 131 9.23 2.12 -4.98
CA THR A 131 9.94 2.94 -5.97
C THR A 131 11.46 2.75 -5.86
N LYS A 132 12.02 2.70 -4.65
CA LYS A 132 13.47 2.50 -4.43
C LYS A 132 13.94 1.12 -4.87
N VAL A 133 13.21 0.04 -4.56
CA VAL A 133 13.66 -1.33 -4.83
C VAL A 133 13.38 -1.79 -6.26
N SER A 134 12.36 -1.24 -6.93
CA SER A 134 11.96 -1.68 -8.27
C SER A 134 12.36 -0.71 -9.39
N GLY A 135 12.64 0.55 -9.07
CA GLY A 135 12.81 1.62 -10.06
C GLY A 135 11.50 2.07 -10.72
N LEU A 136 10.35 1.54 -10.31
CA LEU A 136 9.02 1.86 -10.83
C LEU A 136 8.22 2.61 -9.77
N SER A 137 7.34 3.54 -10.16
CA SER A 137 6.35 4.05 -9.21
C SER A 137 5.45 2.92 -8.71
N LEU A 138 4.79 3.09 -7.54
CA LEU A 138 3.83 2.10 -7.04
C LEU A 138 2.75 1.78 -8.08
N GLU A 139 2.23 2.80 -8.78
CA GLU A 139 1.26 2.63 -9.85
C GLU A 139 1.83 1.78 -11.01
N GLN A 140 3.02 2.11 -11.50
CA GLN A 140 3.68 1.35 -12.56
C GLN A 140 3.97 -0.09 -12.14
N PHE A 141 4.42 -0.28 -10.90
CA PHE A 141 4.69 -1.60 -10.33
C PHE A 141 3.42 -2.46 -10.27
N LEU A 142 2.34 -1.90 -9.73
CA LEU A 142 1.05 -2.60 -9.66
C LEU A 142 0.43 -2.82 -11.05
N ASN A 143 0.56 -1.87 -11.97
CA ASN A 143 0.14 -2.07 -13.35
C ASN A 143 0.83 -3.29 -13.96
N ARG A 144 2.13 -3.40 -13.79
CA ARG A 144 2.93 -4.49 -14.38
C ARG A 144 2.65 -5.85 -13.76
N TYR A 145 2.58 -5.93 -12.43
CA TYR A 145 2.59 -7.21 -11.73
C TYR A 145 1.22 -7.66 -11.19
N LEU A 146 0.24 -6.77 -11.15
CA LEU A 146 -1.10 -7.06 -10.63
C LEU A 146 -2.21 -6.66 -11.61
N PHE A 147 -2.30 -5.39 -11.98
CA PHE A 147 -3.48 -4.87 -12.68
C PHE A 147 -3.58 -5.40 -14.11
N TYR A 148 -2.53 -5.31 -14.93
CA TYR A 148 -2.56 -5.81 -16.31
C TYR A 148 -2.75 -7.33 -16.39
N PRO A 149 -2.09 -8.17 -15.57
CA PRO A 149 -2.42 -9.60 -15.48
C PRO A 149 -3.88 -9.89 -15.14
N MET A 150 -4.54 -8.97 -14.42
CA MET A 150 -5.95 -9.06 -14.05
C MET A 150 -6.88 -8.30 -15.02
N GLU A 151 -6.37 -7.79 -16.14
CA GLU A 151 -7.12 -7.01 -17.11
C GLU A 151 -7.82 -5.79 -16.46
N ILE A 152 -7.08 -5.07 -15.61
CA ILE A 152 -7.46 -3.79 -15.01
C ILE A 152 -6.58 -2.72 -15.66
N TYR A 153 -7.17 -1.79 -16.41
CA TYR A 153 -6.44 -0.81 -17.20
C TYR A 153 -6.77 0.64 -16.84
N GLU A 154 -7.76 0.84 -15.99
CA GLU A 154 -8.34 2.15 -15.68
C GLU A 154 -7.86 2.75 -14.35
N ALA A 155 -6.91 2.11 -13.67
CA ALA A 155 -6.39 2.60 -12.40
C ALA A 155 -5.83 4.03 -12.54
N GLN A 156 -6.25 4.92 -11.66
CA GLN A 156 -5.74 6.28 -11.55
C GLN A 156 -5.28 6.53 -10.11
N TRP A 157 -4.22 7.31 -9.95
CA TRP A 157 -3.63 7.53 -8.64
C TRP A 157 -3.21 8.97 -8.40
N GLU A 158 -3.42 9.48 -7.20
CA GLU A 158 -2.90 10.76 -6.77
C GLU A 158 -1.41 10.66 -6.45
N LEU A 159 -0.70 11.76 -6.63
CA LEU A 159 0.72 11.87 -6.31
C LEU A 159 0.94 12.75 -5.08
N SER A 160 1.97 12.44 -4.32
CA SER A 160 2.52 13.33 -3.29
C SER A 160 3.23 14.54 -3.91
N PRO A 161 3.55 15.57 -3.13
CA PRO A 161 4.28 16.76 -3.64
C PRO A 161 5.62 16.40 -4.29
N GLU A 162 6.35 15.44 -3.74
CA GLU A 162 7.60 14.92 -4.30
C GLU A 162 7.40 13.95 -5.50
N LYS A 163 6.17 13.83 -6.02
CA LYS A 163 5.81 13.05 -7.21
C LYS A 163 5.90 11.53 -7.04
N LEU A 164 5.82 11.03 -5.82
CA LEU A 164 5.60 9.62 -5.56
C LEU A 164 4.10 9.29 -5.58
N THR A 165 3.74 8.08 -5.96
CA THR A 165 2.37 7.59 -5.88
C THR A 165 1.92 7.55 -4.42
N ALA A 166 0.76 8.14 -4.10
CA ALA A 166 0.28 8.24 -2.71
C ALA A 166 -0.16 6.85 -2.17
N GLY A 167 0.68 6.21 -1.36
CA GLY A 167 0.45 4.82 -0.90
C GLY A 167 -0.68 4.65 0.12
N GLY A 168 -1.09 5.74 0.79
CA GLY A 168 -2.13 5.69 1.83
C GLY A 168 -3.53 6.08 1.35
N MET A 169 -3.66 6.61 0.13
CA MET A 169 -4.88 7.18 -0.44
C MET A 169 -4.75 7.37 -1.95
N GLY A 170 -5.78 7.89 -2.59
CA GLY A 170 -5.68 8.44 -3.94
C GLY A 170 -5.93 7.45 -5.08
N LEU A 171 -6.09 6.14 -4.82
CA LEU A 171 -6.44 5.17 -5.83
C LEU A 171 -7.90 5.31 -6.24
N SER A 172 -8.13 5.39 -7.54
CA SER A 172 -9.45 5.33 -8.18
C SER A 172 -9.53 4.13 -9.13
N LEU A 173 -10.57 3.31 -8.97
CA LEU A 173 -10.86 2.13 -9.80
C LEU A 173 -12.35 2.05 -10.11
N TYR A 174 -12.73 1.25 -11.08
CA TYR A 174 -14.12 0.80 -11.19
C TYR A 174 -14.45 -0.20 -10.06
N PRO A 175 -15.69 -0.19 -9.53
CA PRO A 175 -16.09 -1.16 -8.52
C PRO A 175 -15.87 -2.62 -8.94
N MET A 176 -16.05 -2.94 -10.22
CA MET A 176 -15.81 -4.30 -10.73
C MET A 176 -14.35 -4.71 -10.73
N SER A 177 -13.42 -3.77 -10.86
CA SER A 177 -11.98 -4.06 -10.71
C SER A 177 -11.63 -4.44 -9.28
N LEU A 178 -12.32 -3.83 -8.29
CA LEU A 178 -12.18 -4.23 -6.89
C LEU A 178 -12.71 -5.65 -6.64
N VAL A 179 -13.77 -6.07 -7.35
CA VAL A 179 -14.26 -7.46 -7.28
C VAL A 179 -13.19 -8.46 -7.72
N LYS A 180 -12.47 -8.18 -8.81
CA LYS A 180 -11.35 -9.02 -9.26
C LYS A 180 -10.28 -9.17 -8.18
N ILE A 181 -9.92 -8.07 -7.50
CA ILE A 181 -8.96 -8.10 -6.39
C ILE A 181 -9.49 -8.94 -5.21
N ALA A 182 -10.75 -8.78 -4.83
CA ALA A 182 -11.36 -9.60 -3.78
C ALA A 182 -11.36 -11.10 -4.14
N GLN A 183 -11.64 -11.43 -5.40
CA GLN A 183 -11.56 -12.82 -5.90
C GLN A 183 -10.12 -13.36 -5.89
N LEU A 184 -9.12 -12.54 -6.22
CA LEU A 184 -7.72 -12.90 -6.08
C LEU A 184 -7.38 -13.29 -4.63
N LEU A 185 -7.83 -12.50 -3.65
CA LEU A 185 -7.61 -12.79 -2.23
C LEU A 185 -8.33 -14.06 -1.78
N LEU A 186 -9.60 -14.25 -2.18
CA LEU A 186 -10.35 -15.48 -1.90
C LEU A 186 -9.69 -16.74 -2.48
N LYS A 187 -8.99 -16.60 -3.61
CA LYS A 187 -8.24 -17.67 -4.28
C LYS A 187 -6.76 -17.73 -3.85
N GLU A 188 -6.45 -17.19 -2.67
CA GLU A 188 -5.09 -17.23 -2.10
C GLU A 188 -4.02 -16.72 -3.08
N GLY A 189 -4.30 -15.60 -3.77
CA GLY A 189 -3.37 -14.93 -4.68
C GLY A 189 -3.31 -15.49 -6.10
N SER A 190 -4.18 -16.45 -6.46
CA SER A 190 -4.26 -17.01 -7.80
C SER A 190 -5.35 -16.32 -8.64
N TYR A 191 -5.03 -16.00 -9.90
CA TYR A 191 -5.95 -15.43 -10.86
C TYR A 191 -5.75 -16.07 -12.24
N ASN A 192 -6.82 -16.62 -12.83
CA ASN A 192 -6.81 -17.31 -14.14
C ASN A 192 -5.68 -18.34 -14.27
N GLY A 193 -5.41 -19.11 -13.22
CA GLY A 193 -4.39 -20.15 -13.20
C GLY A 193 -2.95 -19.66 -12.94
N SER A 194 -2.74 -18.36 -12.79
CA SER A 194 -1.44 -17.77 -12.47
C SER A 194 -1.41 -17.31 -11.01
N GLN A 195 -0.32 -17.63 -10.29
CA GLN A 195 -0.09 -17.11 -8.94
C GLN A 195 0.53 -15.72 -9.07
N LEU A 196 -0.23 -14.67 -8.71
CA LEU A 196 0.22 -13.27 -8.77
C LEU A 196 0.85 -12.78 -7.46
N ILE A 197 0.44 -13.36 -6.34
CA ILE A 197 0.98 -13.09 -5.00
C ILE A 197 1.03 -14.42 -4.28
N SER A 198 2.11 -14.71 -3.56
CA SER A 198 2.25 -16.00 -2.87
C SER A 198 1.19 -16.20 -1.77
N LYS A 199 0.79 -17.44 -1.59
CA LYS A 199 -0.07 -17.85 -0.47
C LYS A 199 0.60 -17.59 0.87
N GLU A 200 1.91 -17.71 0.92
CA GLU A 200 2.71 -17.48 2.12
C GLU A 200 2.57 -16.02 2.59
N TYR A 201 2.76 -15.07 1.68
CA TYR A 201 2.57 -13.67 2.01
C TYR A 201 1.13 -13.38 2.45
N LEU A 202 0.14 -13.85 1.71
CA LEU A 202 -1.27 -13.58 2.04
C LEU A 202 -1.68 -14.14 3.40
N LYS A 203 -1.14 -15.29 3.82
CA LYS A 203 -1.36 -15.85 5.17
C LYS A 203 -0.77 -14.99 6.29
N MET A 204 0.28 -14.22 6.01
CA MET A 204 0.83 -13.27 6.96
C MET A 204 0.05 -11.95 7.00
N ALA A 205 -0.60 -11.58 5.89
CA ALA A 205 -1.25 -10.29 5.70
C ALA A 205 -2.72 -10.26 6.16
N VAL A 206 -3.35 -11.40 6.42
CA VAL A 206 -4.77 -11.54 6.80
C VAL A 206 -4.97 -12.37 8.08
#